data_a2bd57461f7e1969cd10815831600405
#
_entry.id   a2bd57461f7e1969cd10815831600405
#
_cell.length_a   1.000
_cell.length_b   1.000
_cell.length_c   1.000
_cell.angle_alpha   90.00
_cell.angle_beta   90.00
_cell.angle_gamma   90.00
#
_symmetry.space_group_name_H-M   'P 1'
#
loop_
_entity.id
_entity.type
_entity.pdbx_description
1 polymer ?
#
loop_
_entity_poly.entity_id
_entity_poly.type
_entity_poly.pdbx_seq_one_letter_code
_entity_poly.pdbx_strand_id
1 'polypeptide(L)'
;MKMYGLEKLGIANILAVHYNLSPAELTEKALANGEGKLNDTGALVIETGKYTGRAPDDKFFVDTPSVHNHIDWSRNKPIESEKFDAILGKLIAYLQKKEIYVFDGKAGANPQYTRRFRFINEMPSQNLFIHQLLIRTDEEYNENNKIDFTVISAPNFHCVPEIDGVNSEAAIIINFEKKMAIICGTRYSGEMKKSVFSIMNYIMPLENILPMHCSANMDPVTHETAIFFGLSGTGKTTLSADPNRKLIGDDEHGWCDTGVFNFEGGCYAKCINLKEENEPEIYHAIKFGSVVENVTMDEKTRKINYEDASITPNTRVGYPIHYIPNAELAGVGGIPKVVIFLTADSFGVLPPISRLSQEAAMYHFVTGFTAKLAGTELGVKEPVPTFSTCFGEPFMPMDPSVYAKMLGERLEKHNTKVYLINTGWSGGAYGTGKRINLKYTRAMVTAVLSGYFDNAEYKHDEIFNLDIPQSCPGVPSEIMNPIDTWADRDKYIVAAKKLANLFYNNFKEKYPNMPENITNAGPKYND
;
A
#
# COMPACT_ATOMS: atom_id res chain seq x y z
N MET A 1 35.52 -17.55 -1.56
CA MET A 1 34.38 -16.68 -1.21
C MET A 1 33.11 -17.51 -1.25
N LYS A 2 32.30 -17.43 -0.23
CA LYS A 2 31.00 -18.14 -0.18
C LYS A 2 29.99 -17.39 -1.06
N MET A 3 29.34 -18.07 -2.00
CA MET A 3 28.45 -17.46 -3.01
C MET A 3 26.98 -17.53 -2.65
N TYR A 4 26.62 -18.26 -1.60
CA TYR A 4 25.25 -18.33 -1.08
C TYR A 4 24.19 -18.73 -2.13
N GLY A 5 24.58 -19.55 -3.12
CA GLY A 5 23.71 -20.04 -4.20
C GLY A 5 23.52 -19.08 -5.37
N LEU A 6 24.24 -17.97 -5.43
CA LEU A 6 24.18 -16.99 -6.53
C LEU A 6 24.63 -17.58 -7.86
N GLU A 7 25.54 -18.54 -7.83
CA GLU A 7 26.02 -19.28 -9.00
C GLU A 7 24.88 -20.03 -9.73
N LYS A 8 23.85 -20.46 -9.00
CA LYS A 8 22.64 -21.10 -9.59
C LYS A 8 21.82 -20.12 -10.43
N LEU A 9 21.99 -18.81 -10.19
CA LEU A 9 21.38 -17.73 -10.95
C LEU A 9 22.27 -17.19 -12.07
N GLY A 10 23.44 -17.80 -12.29
CA GLY A 10 24.45 -17.34 -13.24
C GLY A 10 25.28 -16.14 -12.75
N ILE A 11 25.08 -15.70 -11.50
CA ILE A 11 25.84 -14.58 -10.93
C ILE A 11 27.22 -15.09 -10.50
N ALA A 12 28.28 -14.63 -11.16
CA ALA A 12 29.66 -15.05 -10.95
C ALA A 12 30.62 -13.85 -11.04
N ASN A 13 31.87 -14.08 -10.70
CA ASN A 13 32.94 -13.06 -10.76
C ASN A 13 32.63 -11.81 -9.92
N ILE A 14 31.95 -11.97 -8.81
CA ILE A 14 31.59 -10.91 -7.87
C ILE A 14 32.81 -10.57 -7.01
N LEU A 15 33.00 -9.28 -6.68
CA LEU A 15 34.11 -8.83 -5.84
C LEU A 15 33.91 -9.29 -4.39
N ALA A 16 32.71 -9.10 -3.83
CA ALA A 16 32.36 -9.58 -2.50
C ALA A 16 30.83 -9.84 -2.43
N VAL A 17 30.44 -10.81 -1.62
CA VAL A 17 29.03 -11.10 -1.29
C VAL A 17 28.82 -10.87 0.21
N HIS A 18 27.95 -9.94 0.52
CA HIS A 18 27.52 -9.62 1.88
C HIS A 18 26.15 -10.25 2.11
N TYR A 19 26.05 -11.19 3.04
CA TYR A 19 24.82 -11.96 3.25
C TYR A 19 24.20 -11.67 4.61
N ASN A 20 22.94 -11.29 4.62
CA ASN A 20 22.14 -10.99 5.81
C ASN A 20 22.87 -10.12 6.84
N LEU A 21 23.51 -9.05 6.36
CA LEU A 21 24.20 -8.09 7.24
C LEU A 21 23.19 -7.44 8.20
N SER A 22 23.67 -7.13 9.38
CA SER A 22 22.91 -6.37 10.38
C SER A 22 22.63 -4.94 9.91
N PRO A 23 21.60 -4.25 10.46
CA PRO A 23 21.37 -2.85 10.17
C PRO A 23 22.59 -1.94 10.43
N ALA A 24 23.42 -2.26 11.41
CA ALA A 24 24.65 -1.51 11.71
C ALA A 24 25.65 -1.64 10.57
N GLU A 25 25.97 -2.87 10.15
CA GLU A 25 26.91 -3.13 9.06
C GLU A 25 26.43 -2.53 7.73
N LEU A 26 25.11 -2.64 7.42
CA LEU A 26 24.53 -2.04 6.22
C LEU A 26 24.60 -0.51 6.25
N THR A 27 24.37 0.10 7.42
CA THR A 27 24.50 1.55 7.60
C THR A 27 25.95 2.00 7.39
N GLU A 28 26.92 1.32 7.99
CA GLU A 28 28.35 1.61 7.81
C GLU A 28 28.76 1.51 6.33
N LYS A 29 28.31 0.45 5.64
CA LYS A 29 28.57 0.27 4.21
C LYS A 29 27.93 1.38 3.36
N ALA A 30 26.68 1.76 3.64
CA ALA A 30 25.99 2.82 2.93
C ALA A 30 26.69 4.19 3.11
N LEU A 31 27.14 4.48 4.32
CA LEU A 31 27.92 5.70 4.60
C LEU A 31 29.28 5.69 3.90
N ALA A 32 29.99 4.56 3.94
CA ALA A 32 31.30 4.40 3.27
C ALA A 32 31.19 4.56 1.74
N ASN A 33 30.06 4.10 1.16
CA ASN A 33 29.77 4.25 -0.27
C ASN A 33 29.26 5.66 -0.64
N GLY A 34 29.02 6.54 0.34
CA GLY A 34 28.46 7.88 0.10
C GLY A 34 26.99 7.87 -0.33
N GLU A 35 26.23 6.83 0.04
CA GLU A 35 24.81 6.69 -0.34
C GLU A 35 23.88 7.62 0.46
N GLY A 36 24.31 8.10 1.62
CA GLY A 36 23.51 8.96 2.47
C GLY A 36 24.28 9.53 3.65
N LYS A 37 23.52 10.12 4.58
CA LYS A 37 24.03 10.73 5.81
C LYS A 37 23.13 10.32 6.98
N LEU A 38 23.66 10.31 8.21
CA LEU A 38 22.82 10.12 9.40
C LEU A 38 22.17 11.45 9.83
N ASN A 39 20.91 11.39 10.25
CA ASN A 39 20.26 12.50 10.95
C ASN A 39 20.66 12.54 12.44
N ASP A 40 20.08 13.45 13.22
CA ASP A 40 20.34 13.62 14.65
C ASP A 40 19.88 12.45 15.52
N THR A 41 18.97 11.60 15.04
CA THR A 41 18.51 10.39 15.72
C THR A 41 19.19 9.10 15.21
N GLY A 42 20.14 9.23 14.26
CA GLY A 42 20.89 8.11 13.68
C GLY A 42 20.18 7.37 12.55
N ALA A 43 19.06 7.87 12.03
CA ALA A 43 18.42 7.32 10.83
C ALA A 43 19.26 7.62 9.59
N LEU A 44 19.33 6.67 8.65
CA LEU A 44 20.00 6.86 7.37
C LEU A 44 19.12 7.66 6.41
N VAL A 45 19.56 8.87 6.06
CA VAL A 45 18.88 9.75 5.08
C VAL A 45 19.55 9.59 3.73
N ILE A 46 18.77 9.22 2.71
CA ILE A 46 19.21 9.01 1.34
C ILE A 46 18.40 9.83 0.33
N GLU A 47 19.00 10.11 -0.81
CA GLU A 47 18.31 10.69 -1.97
C GLU A 47 18.20 9.63 -3.08
N THR A 48 17.00 9.46 -3.63
CA THR A 48 16.72 8.45 -4.65
C THR A 48 16.92 8.96 -6.08
N GLY A 49 17.34 10.22 -6.24
CA GLY A 49 17.66 10.85 -7.52
C GLY A 49 16.41 11.15 -8.36
N LYS A 50 16.47 10.82 -9.65
CA LYS A 50 15.40 11.12 -10.62
C LYS A 50 14.03 10.54 -10.21
N TYR A 51 14.03 9.32 -9.69
CA TYR A 51 12.81 8.63 -9.27
C TYR A 51 12.59 8.80 -7.77
N THR A 52 11.75 9.75 -7.39
CA THR A 52 11.36 10.01 -5.99
C THR A 52 10.06 9.31 -5.60
N GLY A 53 9.56 8.45 -6.45
CA GLY A 53 8.34 7.66 -6.30
C GLY A 53 8.37 6.48 -7.25
N ARG A 54 7.28 5.68 -7.22
CA ARG A 54 7.13 4.54 -8.13
C ARG A 54 7.01 5.00 -9.58
N ALA A 55 7.45 4.12 -10.48
CA ALA A 55 7.36 4.29 -11.93
C ALA A 55 6.35 3.26 -12.50
N PRO A 56 5.04 3.45 -12.34
CA PRO A 56 4.04 2.47 -12.77
C PRO A 56 4.05 2.22 -14.28
N ASP A 57 4.49 3.20 -15.05
CA ASP A 57 4.63 3.06 -16.49
C ASP A 57 5.80 2.17 -16.92
N ASP A 58 6.79 1.98 -16.05
CA ASP A 58 7.97 1.15 -16.27
C ASP A 58 7.84 -0.24 -15.62
N LYS A 59 6.63 -0.62 -15.19
CA LYS A 59 6.35 -1.92 -14.61
C LYS A 59 5.75 -2.86 -15.65
N PHE A 60 6.30 -4.08 -15.73
CA PHE A 60 5.92 -5.12 -16.68
C PHE A 60 5.76 -6.47 -15.99
N PHE A 61 4.88 -7.30 -16.56
CA PHE A 61 4.83 -8.73 -16.27
C PHE A 61 5.27 -9.50 -17.50
N VAL A 62 6.08 -10.55 -17.27
CA VAL A 62 6.48 -11.43 -18.38
C VAL A 62 5.29 -12.27 -18.80
N ASP A 63 4.91 -12.15 -20.07
CA ASP A 63 3.82 -12.93 -20.63
C ASP A 63 4.32 -14.32 -20.99
N THR A 64 3.91 -15.33 -20.23
CA THR A 64 4.21 -16.73 -20.48
C THR A 64 2.92 -17.54 -20.54
N PRO A 65 2.91 -18.70 -21.24
CA PRO A 65 1.70 -19.54 -21.34
C PRO A 65 1.09 -19.92 -19.99
N SER A 66 1.91 -20.05 -18.95
CA SER A 66 1.46 -20.45 -17.60
C SER A 66 0.72 -19.33 -16.85
N VAL A 67 0.93 -18.07 -17.22
CA VAL A 67 0.32 -16.92 -16.52
C VAL A 67 -0.60 -16.09 -17.39
N HIS A 68 -0.56 -16.27 -18.72
CA HIS A 68 -1.28 -15.44 -19.69
C HIS A 68 -2.76 -15.25 -19.35
N ASN A 69 -3.45 -16.35 -19.00
CA ASN A 69 -4.88 -16.34 -18.71
C ASN A 69 -5.22 -15.84 -17.29
N HIS A 70 -4.22 -15.59 -16.44
CA HIS A 70 -4.43 -15.12 -15.08
C HIS A 70 -4.25 -13.61 -14.95
N ILE A 71 -3.50 -12.99 -15.87
CA ILE A 71 -3.18 -11.56 -15.81
C ILE A 71 -4.23 -10.76 -16.57
N ASP A 72 -4.68 -9.67 -15.97
CA ASP A 72 -5.50 -8.67 -16.66
C ASP A 72 -4.61 -7.75 -17.49
N TRP A 73 -4.42 -8.13 -18.75
CA TRP A 73 -3.57 -7.37 -19.69
C TRP A 73 -4.17 -6.03 -20.13
N SER A 74 -5.42 -5.76 -19.82
CA SER A 74 -6.01 -4.44 -20.07
C SER A 74 -5.47 -3.37 -19.10
N ARG A 75 -4.91 -3.81 -17.96
CA ARG A 75 -4.40 -2.96 -16.88
C ARG A 75 -2.91 -3.14 -16.62
N ASN A 76 -2.32 -4.21 -17.13
CA ASN A 76 -0.93 -4.57 -16.90
C ASN A 76 -0.18 -4.66 -18.24
N LYS A 77 1.09 -4.26 -18.22
CA LYS A 77 1.93 -4.23 -19.43
C LYS A 77 2.67 -5.56 -19.59
N PRO A 78 2.49 -6.25 -20.73
CA PRO A 78 3.27 -7.45 -21.03
C PRO A 78 4.70 -7.12 -21.47
N ILE A 79 5.61 -8.04 -21.24
CA ILE A 79 6.93 -8.11 -21.86
C ILE A 79 7.23 -9.56 -22.26
N GLU A 80 7.86 -9.76 -23.39
CA GLU A 80 8.23 -11.07 -23.90
C GLU A 80 9.32 -11.73 -23.05
N SER A 81 9.28 -13.07 -22.92
CA SER A 81 10.27 -13.85 -22.15
C SER A 81 11.69 -13.63 -22.66
N GLU A 82 11.87 -13.54 -23.97
CA GLU A 82 13.18 -13.33 -24.59
C GLU A 82 13.76 -11.95 -24.23
N LYS A 83 12.92 -10.92 -24.13
CA LYS A 83 13.35 -9.59 -23.67
C LYS A 83 13.76 -9.61 -22.21
N PHE A 84 12.96 -10.26 -21.37
CA PHE A 84 13.32 -10.45 -19.96
C PHE A 84 14.68 -11.16 -19.83
N ASP A 85 14.89 -12.24 -20.57
CA ASP A 85 16.14 -13.02 -20.51
C ASP A 85 17.34 -12.23 -21.00
N ALA A 86 17.17 -11.42 -22.05
CA ALA A 86 18.20 -10.53 -22.54
C ALA A 86 18.60 -9.45 -21.52
N ILE A 87 17.60 -8.82 -20.87
CA ILE A 87 17.85 -7.83 -19.80
C ILE A 87 18.53 -8.50 -18.61
N LEU A 88 18.06 -9.66 -18.17
CA LEU A 88 18.65 -10.42 -17.07
C LEU A 88 20.11 -10.79 -17.36
N GLY A 89 20.41 -11.25 -18.58
CA GLY A 89 21.78 -11.56 -18.99
C GLY A 89 22.70 -10.35 -18.93
N LYS A 90 22.24 -9.18 -19.40
CA LYS A 90 22.99 -7.91 -19.28
C LYS A 90 23.20 -7.51 -17.81
N LEU A 91 22.14 -7.64 -16.99
CA LEU A 91 22.19 -7.32 -15.57
C LEU A 91 23.20 -8.21 -14.82
N ILE A 92 23.20 -9.51 -15.07
CA ILE A 92 24.18 -10.45 -14.50
C ILE A 92 25.60 -10.07 -14.92
N ALA A 93 25.81 -9.75 -16.18
CA ALA A 93 27.11 -9.29 -16.67
C ALA A 93 27.56 -7.97 -16.01
N TYR A 94 26.63 -7.05 -15.80
CA TYR A 94 26.86 -5.77 -15.12
C TYR A 94 27.28 -5.93 -13.65
N LEU A 95 26.74 -6.95 -12.96
CA LEU A 95 27.06 -7.21 -11.55
C LEU A 95 28.49 -7.77 -11.34
N GLN A 96 29.18 -8.23 -12.38
CA GLN A 96 30.55 -8.73 -12.24
C GLN A 96 31.50 -7.66 -11.67
N LYS A 97 32.41 -8.09 -10.81
CA LYS A 97 33.39 -7.25 -10.11
C LYS A 97 32.80 -6.20 -9.18
N LYS A 98 31.52 -6.33 -8.81
CA LYS A 98 30.87 -5.50 -7.81
C LYS A 98 30.79 -6.20 -6.46
N GLU A 99 30.67 -5.43 -5.39
CA GLU A 99 30.13 -5.91 -4.12
C GLU A 99 28.62 -6.00 -4.24
N ILE A 100 28.02 -7.06 -3.74
CA ILE A 100 26.56 -7.25 -3.73
C ILE A 100 26.08 -7.63 -2.33
N TYR A 101 24.86 -7.23 -2.03
CA TYR A 101 24.23 -7.40 -0.73
C TYR A 101 23.02 -8.32 -0.89
N VAL A 102 23.05 -9.45 -0.19
CA VAL A 102 22.00 -10.48 -0.25
C VAL A 102 21.24 -10.48 1.07
N PHE A 103 19.94 -10.36 0.99
CA PHE A 103 19.03 -10.51 2.11
C PHE A 103 18.01 -11.60 1.82
N ASP A 104 17.94 -12.61 2.66
CA ASP A 104 16.88 -13.62 2.66
C ASP A 104 15.88 -13.30 3.77
N GLY A 105 14.68 -12.94 3.36
CA GLY A 105 13.57 -12.58 4.25
C GLY A 105 12.29 -13.34 3.91
N LYS A 106 11.22 -13.04 4.63
CA LYS A 106 9.92 -13.68 4.44
C LYS A 106 8.83 -12.64 4.23
N ALA A 107 7.86 -12.94 3.37
CA ALA A 107 6.60 -12.22 3.25
C ALA A 107 5.44 -13.14 3.69
N GLY A 108 4.54 -12.60 4.54
CA GLY A 108 3.43 -13.35 5.13
C GLY A 108 3.76 -13.91 6.49
N ALA A 109 3.16 -13.32 7.53
CA ALA A 109 3.40 -13.70 8.93
C ALA A 109 2.73 -15.03 9.32
N ASN A 110 1.69 -15.48 8.58
CA ASN A 110 1.09 -16.79 8.79
C ASN A 110 2.01 -17.89 8.24
N PRO A 111 2.54 -18.82 9.06
CA PRO A 111 3.51 -19.83 8.63
C PRO A 111 3.05 -20.71 7.46
N GLN A 112 1.74 -20.95 7.33
CA GLN A 112 1.18 -21.76 6.25
C GLN A 112 1.31 -21.07 4.88
N TYR A 113 1.29 -19.73 4.87
CA TYR A 113 1.25 -18.91 3.67
C TYR A 113 2.48 -18.05 3.47
N THR A 114 3.48 -18.22 4.32
CA THR A 114 4.77 -17.53 4.22
C THR A 114 5.48 -17.87 2.91
N ARG A 115 6.09 -16.86 2.28
CA ARG A 115 6.97 -17.00 1.11
C ARG A 115 8.37 -16.50 1.45
N ARG A 116 9.39 -17.23 1.02
CA ARG A 116 10.80 -16.85 1.18
C ARG A 116 11.23 -16.04 -0.02
N PHE A 117 11.69 -14.83 0.23
CA PHE A 117 12.22 -13.91 -0.76
C PHE A 117 13.72 -13.73 -0.58
N ARG A 118 14.45 -13.79 -1.68
CA ARG A 118 15.84 -13.39 -1.75
C ARG A 118 15.97 -12.08 -2.47
N PHE A 119 16.59 -11.09 -1.82
CA PHE A 119 16.96 -9.83 -2.44
C PHE A 119 18.46 -9.82 -2.74
N ILE A 120 18.81 -9.38 -3.94
CA ILE A 120 20.18 -9.18 -4.40
C ILE A 120 20.29 -7.72 -4.80
N ASN A 121 20.96 -6.93 -3.97
CA ASN A 121 21.04 -5.48 -4.12
C ASN A 121 22.47 -5.05 -4.49
N GLU A 122 22.57 -4.08 -5.38
CA GLU A 122 23.82 -3.37 -5.66
C GLU A 122 24.17 -2.39 -4.53
N MET A 123 23.16 -1.84 -3.83
CA MET A 123 23.33 -0.80 -2.82
C MET A 123 22.98 -1.32 -1.41
N PRO A 124 23.86 -1.13 -0.40
CA PRO A 124 23.57 -1.49 0.99
C PRO A 124 22.39 -0.72 1.60
N SER A 125 22.16 0.54 1.21
CA SER A 125 20.98 1.31 1.67
C SER A 125 19.66 0.66 1.25
N GLN A 126 19.57 0.13 0.02
CA GLN A 126 18.40 -0.62 -0.44
C GLN A 126 18.26 -1.97 0.28
N ASN A 127 19.39 -2.63 0.56
CA ASN A 127 19.37 -3.87 1.33
C ASN A 127 18.94 -3.61 2.78
N LEU A 128 19.38 -2.50 3.41
CA LEU A 128 18.90 -2.06 4.71
C LEU A 128 17.39 -1.79 4.68
N PHE A 129 16.90 -1.07 3.67
CA PHE A 129 15.48 -0.80 3.54
C PHE A 129 14.66 -2.09 3.52
N ILE A 130 15.00 -3.04 2.64
CA ILE A 130 14.21 -4.27 2.51
C ILE A 130 14.37 -5.19 3.73
N HIS A 131 15.53 -5.18 4.39
CA HIS A 131 15.74 -5.84 5.66
C HIS A 131 14.79 -5.33 6.74
N GLN A 132 14.47 -4.04 6.74
CA GLN A 132 13.53 -3.46 7.70
C GLN A 132 12.06 -3.73 7.34
N LEU A 133 11.76 -3.86 6.06
CA LEU A 133 10.38 -4.01 5.57
C LEU A 133 9.86 -5.45 5.57
N LEU A 134 10.70 -6.45 5.32
CA LEU A 134 10.28 -7.85 5.34
C LEU A 134 10.41 -8.47 6.73
N ILE A 135 9.77 -9.61 6.89
CA ILE A 135 9.90 -10.43 8.09
C ILE A 135 11.32 -11.04 8.08
N ARG A 136 12.10 -10.67 9.07
CA ARG A 136 13.47 -11.14 9.26
C ARG A 136 13.48 -12.57 9.76
N THR A 137 14.56 -13.26 9.48
CA THR A 137 14.79 -14.62 9.98
C THR A 137 16.19 -14.69 10.58
N ASP A 138 16.30 -15.33 11.74
CA ASP A 138 17.59 -15.65 12.38
C ASP A 138 18.19 -16.96 11.84
N GLU A 139 17.56 -17.54 10.80
CA GLU A 139 18.03 -18.78 10.18
C GLU A 139 19.36 -18.55 9.46
N GLU A 140 20.35 -19.37 9.79
CA GLU A 140 21.61 -19.41 9.03
C GLU A 140 21.37 -19.85 7.57
N TYR A 141 22.27 -19.42 6.69
CA TYR A 141 22.21 -19.86 5.30
C TYR A 141 22.28 -21.38 5.20
N ASN A 142 21.26 -21.95 4.58
CA ASN A 142 21.21 -23.35 4.22
C ASN A 142 20.81 -23.47 2.73
N GLU A 143 21.65 -24.14 1.93
CA GLU A 143 21.43 -24.32 0.49
C GLU A 143 20.16 -25.11 0.15
N ASN A 144 19.64 -25.89 1.11
CA ASN A 144 18.39 -26.66 0.97
C ASN A 144 17.13 -25.79 1.27
N ASN A 145 17.31 -24.59 1.82
CA ASN A 145 16.20 -23.67 2.02
C ASN A 145 15.71 -23.18 0.65
N LYS A 146 14.49 -23.58 0.31
CA LYS A 146 13.88 -23.15 -0.94
C LYS A 146 13.58 -21.66 -0.88
N ILE A 147 14.07 -20.91 -1.85
CA ILE A 147 13.66 -19.53 -2.12
C ILE A 147 12.47 -19.59 -3.07
N ASP A 148 11.37 -18.92 -2.71
CA ASP A 148 10.15 -18.89 -3.52
C ASP A 148 10.23 -17.83 -4.61
N PHE A 149 10.85 -16.68 -4.32
CA PHE A 149 11.10 -15.61 -5.28
C PHE A 149 12.44 -14.92 -5.06
N THR A 150 13.10 -14.54 -6.15
CA THR A 150 14.33 -13.73 -6.13
C THR A 150 14.05 -12.36 -6.73
N VAL A 151 14.49 -11.29 -6.05
CA VAL A 151 14.41 -9.91 -6.53
C VAL A 151 15.83 -9.38 -6.68
N ILE A 152 16.20 -8.95 -7.89
CA ILE A 152 17.49 -8.32 -8.16
C ILE A 152 17.23 -6.82 -8.37
N SER A 153 17.84 -5.97 -7.55
CA SER A 153 17.76 -4.52 -7.68
C SER A 153 19.13 -3.92 -7.95
N ALA A 154 19.27 -3.34 -9.13
CA ALA A 154 20.49 -2.68 -9.59
C ALA A 154 20.17 -1.27 -10.11
N PRO A 155 20.15 -0.27 -9.23
CA PRO A 155 19.75 1.10 -9.56
C PRO A 155 20.63 1.78 -10.61
N ASN A 156 21.89 1.43 -10.69
CA ASN A 156 22.82 2.04 -11.64
C ASN A 156 22.96 1.23 -12.95
N PHE A 157 22.19 0.14 -13.11
CA PHE A 157 21.99 -0.54 -14.38
C PHE A 157 20.80 0.08 -15.10
N HIS A 158 21.03 0.73 -16.22
CA HIS A 158 20.02 1.42 -17.00
C HIS A 158 19.65 0.59 -18.23
N CYS A 159 18.35 0.42 -18.45
CA CYS A 159 17.85 -0.17 -19.68
C CYS A 159 17.97 0.81 -20.85
N VAL A 160 17.99 0.27 -22.06
CA VAL A 160 17.94 1.03 -23.33
C VAL A 160 16.61 0.73 -23.99
N PRO A 161 15.63 1.66 -23.96
CA PRO A 161 14.25 1.42 -24.38
C PRO A 161 14.12 0.74 -25.75
N GLU A 162 14.84 1.22 -26.73
CA GLU A 162 14.76 0.75 -28.12
C GLU A 162 15.31 -0.68 -28.30
N ILE A 163 16.20 -1.10 -27.40
CA ILE A 163 16.83 -2.43 -27.43
C ILE A 163 16.06 -3.40 -26.53
N ASP A 164 15.74 -2.93 -25.31
CA ASP A 164 15.20 -3.76 -24.23
C ASP A 164 13.67 -3.90 -24.31
N GLY A 165 12.99 -3.05 -25.08
CA GLY A 165 11.55 -3.07 -25.24
C GLY A 165 10.80 -2.57 -23.99
N VAL A 166 11.41 -1.64 -23.25
CA VAL A 166 10.86 -0.98 -22.08
C VAL A 166 10.59 0.49 -22.34
N ASN A 167 9.89 1.19 -21.43
CA ASN A 167 9.46 2.57 -21.69
C ASN A 167 10.53 3.62 -21.39
N SER A 168 11.42 3.34 -20.44
CA SER A 168 12.46 4.27 -20.01
C SER A 168 13.75 3.53 -19.64
N GLU A 169 14.71 4.25 -19.09
CA GLU A 169 15.94 3.67 -18.51
C GLU A 169 15.68 2.82 -17.26
N ALA A 170 14.52 3.02 -16.60
CA ALA A 170 14.07 2.20 -15.49
C ALA A 170 13.17 1.07 -15.98
N ALA A 171 13.22 -0.07 -15.30
CA ALA A 171 12.31 -1.17 -15.54
C ALA A 171 12.10 -2.00 -14.27
N ILE A 172 10.84 -2.31 -13.98
CA ILE A 172 10.41 -3.22 -12.92
C ILE A 172 9.72 -4.39 -13.61
N ILE A 173 10.38 -5.53 -13.72
CA ILE A 173 9.87 -6.66 -14.50
C ILE A 173 9.70 -7.88 -13.60
N ILE A 174 8.49 -8.42 -13.54
CA ILE A 174 8.16 -9.60 -12.72
C ILE A 174 7.90 -10.79 -13.64
N ASN A 175 8.63 -11.87 -13.43
CA ASN A 175 8.47 -13.15 -14.10
C ASN A 175 7.99 -14.20 -13.10
N PHE A 176 6.71 -14.55 -13.16
CA PHE A 176 6.11 -15.51 -12.24
C PHE A 176 6.57 -16.96 -12.50
N GLU A 177 6.86 -17.30 -13.75
CA GLU A 177 7.32 -18.65 -14.12
C GLU A 177 8.74 -18.90 -13.61
N LYS A 178 9.66 -17.92 -13.81
CA LYS A 178 11.02 -17.99 -13.26
C LYS A 178 11.09 -17.62 -11.78
N LYS A 179 9.99 -17.18 -11.18
CA LYS A 179 9.92 -16.73 -9.78
C LYS A 179 10.98 -15.66 -9.49
N MET A 180 11.05 -14.67 -10.37
CA MET A 180 12.06 -13.63 -10.31
C MET A 180 11.46 -12.26 -10.64
N ALA A 181 11.97 -11.23 -9.97
CA ALA A 181 11.76 -9.84 -10.37
C ALA A 181 13.10 -9.13 -10.54
N ILE A 182 13.19 -8.26 -11.53
CA ILE A 182 14.34 -7.38 -11.73
C ILE A 182 13.88 -5.93 -11.66
N ILE A 183 14.69 -5.10 -10.97
CA ILE A 183 14.45 -3.68 -10.77
C ILE A 183 15.69 -2.94 -11.21
N CYS A 184 15.59 -2.17 -12.28
CA CYS A 184 16.69 -1.50 -12.94
C CYS A 184 16.45 0.02 -12.95
N GLY A 185 17.52 0.82 -12.92
CA GLY A 185 17.50 2.25 -13.20
C GLY A 185 16.79 3.14 -12.17
N THR A 186 16.37 2.61 -11.03
CA THR A 186 15.73 3.40 -9.96
C THR A 186 16.30 3.08 -8.58
N ARG A 187 16.58 4.14 -7.82
CA ARG A 187 17.00 4.03 -6.41
C ARG A 187 15.83 4.03 -5.44
N TYR A 188 14.61 4.32 -5.89
CA TYR A 188 13.43 4.38 -5.03
C TYR A 188 13.11 3.01 -4.45
N SER A 189 13.33 2.84 -3.15
CA SER A 189 13.27 1.54 -2.48
C SER A 189 11.86 0.95 -2.44
N GLY A 190 10.84 1.80 -2.56
CA GLY A 190 9.44 1.39 -2.62
C GLY A 190 9.09 0.44 -3.78
N GLU A 191 9.91 0.39 -4.84
CA GLU A 191 9.71 -0.57 -5.94
C GLU A 191 9.97 -2.02 -5.49
N MET A 192 10.96 -2.26 -4.62
CA MET A 192 11.21 -3.59 -4.05
C MET A 192 10.03 -4.07 -3.22
N LYS A 193 9.54 -3.21 -2.28
CA LYS A 193 8.38 -3.49 -1.45
C LYS A 193 7.15 -3.81 -2.31
N LYS A 194 6.84 -2.97 -3.29
CA LYS A 194 5.64 -3.12 -4.13
C LYS A 194 5.75 -4.23 -5.17
N SER A 195 6.94 -4.65 -5.53
CA SER A 195 7.16 -5.88 -6.31
C SER A 195 6.76 -7.12 -5.50
N VAL A 196 7.15 -7.20 -4.22
CA VAL A 196 6.69 -8.27 -3.31
C VAL A 196 5.17 -8.26 -3.22
N PHE A 197 4.55 -7.10 -2.99
CA PHE A 197 3.10 -6.99 -2.90
C PHE A 197 2.40 -7.44 -4.19
N SER A 198 2.90 -7.06 -5.37
CA SER A 198 2.35 -7.53 -6.64
C SER A 198 2.49 -9.05 -6.82
N ILE A 199 3.61 -9.63 -6.36
CA ILE A 199 3.80 -11.08 -6.35
C ILE A 199 2.80 -11.76 -5.42
N MET A 200 2.63 -11.24 -4.20
CA MET A 200 1.64 -11.78 -3.25
C MET A 200 0.21 -11.62 -3.79
N ASN A 201 -0.12 -10.51 -4.46
CA ASN A 201 -1.41 -10.29 -5.10
C ASN A 201 -1.71 -11.27 -6.25
N TYR A 202 -0.69 -11.90 -6.82
CA TYR A 202 -0.85 -12.96 -7.80
C TYR A 202 -0.96 -14.35 -7.16
N ILE A 203 -0.05 -14.70 -6.24
CA ILE A 203 0.03 -16.07 -5.73
C ILE A 203 -1.01 -16.38 -4.66
N MET A 204 -1.40 -15.41 -3.83
CA MET A 204 -2.35 -15.63 -2.74
C MET A 204 -3.75 -16.00 -3.22
N PRO A 205 -4.34 -15.36 -4.26
CA PRO A 205 -5.62 -15.77 -4.80
C PRO A 205 -5.64 -17.20 -5.34
N LEU A 206 -4.52 -17.69 -5.89
CA LEU A 206 -4.40 -19.09 -6.36
C LEU A 206 -4.49 -20.09 -5.22
N GLU A 207 -4.26 -19.67 -3.98
CA GLU A 207 -4.39 -20.47 -2.75
C GLU A 207 -5.65 -20.09 -1.93
N ASN A 208 -6.59 -19.40 -2.57
CA ASN A 208 -7.82 -18.92 -1.94
C ASN A 208 -7.58 -18.00 -0.72
N ILE A 209 -6.58 -17.11 -0.79
CA ILE A 209 -6.30 -16.08 0.20
C ILE A 209 -6.50 -14.72 -0.44
N LEU A 210 -7.31 -13.86 0.19
CA LEU A 210 -7.54 -12.51 -0.28
C LEU A 210 -6.36 -11.61 0.11
N PRO A 211 -5.53 -11.18 -0.83
CA PRO A 211 -4.54 -10.13 -0.57
C PRO A 211 -5.21 -8.77 -0.56
N MET A 212 -4.76 -7.89 0.33
CA MET A 212 -5.41 -6.61 0.59
C MET A 212 -4.41 -5.48 0.76
N HIS A 213 -4.62 -4.37 0.06
CA HIS A 213 -3.95 -3.10 0.32
C HIS A 213 -4.71 -2.36 1.43
N CYS A 214 -4.47 -2.76 2.65
CA CYS A 214 -5.16 -2.25 3.84
C CYS A 214 -4.24 -2.23 5.04
N SER A 215 -4.55 -1.41 6.04
CA SER A 215 -4.01 -1.58 7.38
C SER A 215 -4.94 -2.47 8.22
N ALA A 216 -4.39 -3.06 9.28
CA ALA A 216 -5.13 -3.91 10.19
C ALA A 216 -4.69 -3.70 11.64
N ASN A 217 -5.66 -3.72 12.55
CA ASN A 217 -5.42 -3.71 13.98
C ASN A 217 -6.35 -4.69 14.70
N MET A 218 -6.04 -5.00 15.94
CA MET A 218 -6.90 -5.85 16.76
C MET A 218 -7.04 -5.32 18.19
N ASP A 219 -8.16 -5.64 18.82
CA ASP A 219 -8.37 -5.40 20.22
C ASP A 219 -7.42 -6.28 21.06
N PRO A 220 -6.70 -5.74 22.05
CA PRO A 220 -5.72 -6.49 22.82
C PRO A 220 -6.32 -7.54 23.77
N VAL A 221 -7.63 -7.45 24.06
CA VAL A 221 -8.34 -8.34 25.01
C VAL A 221 -9.22 -9.36 24.27
N THR A 222 -10.06 -8.87 23.36
CA THR A 222 -11.02 -9.72 22.62
C THR A 222 -10.40 -10.35 21.37
N HIS A 223 -9.25 -9.84 20.90
CA HIS A 223 -8.59 -10.19 19.64
C HIS A 223 -9.47 -9.94 18.40
N GLU A 224 -10.53 -9.14 18.53
CA GLU A 224 -11.35 -8.74 17.39
C GLU A 224 -10.56 -7.86 16.43
N THR A 225 -10.45 -8.31 15.20
CA THR A 225 -9.67 -7.63 14.15
C THR A 225 -10.56 -6.66 13.35
N ALA A 226 -9.96 -5.53 12.98
CA ALA A 226 -10.52 -4.58 12.04
C ALA A 226 -9.53 -4.31 10.91
N ILE A 227 -10.04 -4.15 9.70
CA ILE A 227 -9.24 -3.80 8.52
C ILE A 227 -9.71 -2.49 7.90
N PHE A 228 -8.75 -1.70 7.43
CA PHE A 228 -8.97 -0.35 6.92
C PHE A 228 -8.40 -0.25 5.51
N PHE A 229 -9.27 -0.14 4.51
CA PHE A 229 -8.87 0.19 3.15
C PHE A 229 -8.88 1.70 2.96
N GLY A 230 -8.04 2.20 2.10
CA GLY A 230 -8.00 3.61 1.75
C GLY A 230 -6.74 3.97 0.99
N LEU A 231 -6.82 4.96 0.13
CA LEU A 231 -5.70 5.49 -0.61
C LEU A 231 -4.89 6.49 0.22
N SER A 232 -3.76 6.93 -0.30
CA SER A 232 -2.92 7.93 0.35
C SER A 232 -3.73 9.21 0.65
N GLY A 233 -3.63 9.71 1.88
CA GLY A 233 -4.32 10.92 2.33
C GLY A 233 -5.74 10.72 2.90
N THR A 234 -6.28 9.51 2.86
CA THR A 234 -7.59 9.20 3.48
C THR A 234 -7.51 8.98 5.00
N GLY A 235 -6.30 8.88 5.55
CA GLY A 235 -6.08 8.66 6.98
C GLY A 235 -5.93 7.20 7.39
N LYS A 236 -5.67 6.28 6.45
CA LYS A 236 -5.52 4.84 6.73
C LYS A 236 -4.57 4.56 7.90
N THR A 237 -3.33 5.02 7.83
CA THR A 237 -2.32 4.83 8.88
C THR A 237 -2.73 5.51 10.18
N THR A 238 -3.18 6.78 10.14
CA THR A 238 -3.57 7.57 11.31
C THR A 238 -4.77 6.97 12.07
N LEU A 239 -5.72 6.35 11.35
CA LEU A 239 -6.93 5.80 11.95
C LEU A 239 -6.78 4.35 12.42
N SER A 240 -5.85 3.59 11.81
CA SER A 240 -5.52 2.24 12.27
C SER A 240 -4.52 2.22 13.43
N ALA A 241 -3.73 3.28 13.60
CA ALA A 241 -2.82 3.50 14.73
C ALA A 241 -3.61 4.03 15.95
N ASP A 242 -4.38 3.16 16.59
CA ASP A 242 -5.11 3.46 17.82
C ASP A 242 -4.27 3.00 19.03
N PRO A 243 -3.94 3.87 20.01
CA PRO A 243 -3.14 3.49 21.16
C PRO A 243 -3.78 2.40 22.03
N ASN A 244 -5.09 2.19 21.93
CA ASN A 244 -5.82 1.16 22.64
C ASN A 244 -5.94 -0.18 21.88
N ARG A 245 -5.40 -0.25 20.67
CA ARG A 245 -5.45 -1.45 19.81
C ARG A 245 -4.04 -1.83 19.37
N LYS A 246 -3.80 -3.09 19.10
CA LYS A 246 -2.52 -3.57 18.56
C LYS A 246 -2.50 -3.44 17.05
N LEU A 247 -1.49 -2.77 16.50
CA LEU A 247 -1.27 -2.69 15.06
C LEU A 247 -0.74 -4.03 14.53
N ILE A 248 -1.46 -4.67 13.61
CA ILE A 248 -1.00 -5.88 12.91
C ILE A 248 -0.07 -5.48 11.76
N GLY A 249 -0.44 -4.42 11.01
CA GLY A 249 0.34 -3.82 9.94
C GLY A 249 -0.36 -2.61 9.35
N ASP A 250 0.41 -1.77 8.64
CA ASP A 250 -0.08 -0.48 8.15
C ASP A 250 -0.50 -0.47 6.68
N ASP A 251 -0.16 -1.52 5.87
CA ASP A 251 -0.31 -1.41 4.42
C ASP A 251 -0.72 -2.69 3.65
N GLU A 252 -0.15 -3.87 3.96
CA GLU A 252 -0.27 -5.07 3.11
C GLU A 252 -0.60 -6.33 3.92
N HIS A 253 -1.76 -6.94 3.66
CA HIS A 253 -2.24 -8.10 4.41
C HIS A 253 -2.84 -9.19 3.52
N GLY A 254 -2.89 -10.41 4.04
CA GLY A 254 -3.68 -11.51 3.52
C GLY A 254 -4.83 -11.88 4.47
N TRP A 255 -5.99 -12.20 3.93
CA TRP A 255 -7.13 -12.73 4.68
C TRP A 255 -7.37 -14.18 4.30
N CYS A 256 -7.06 -15.10 5.19
CA CYS A 256 -7.28 -16.55 5.07
C CYS A 256 -8.44 -17.01 5.95
N ASP A 257 -8.73 -18.31 5.98
CA ASP A 257 -9.83 -18.87 6.76
C ASP A 257 -9.69 -18.70 8.28
N THR A 258 -8.48 -18.51 8.79
CA THR A 258 -8.21 -18.35 10.23
C THR A 258 -8.08 -16.88 10.68
N GLY A 259 -8.05 -15.94 9.73
CA GLY A 259 -7.92 -14.51 10.03
C GLY A 259 -7.01 -13.76 9.08
N VAL A 260 -6.53 -12.61 9.54
CA VAL A 260 -5.67 -11.69 8.79
C VAL A 260 -4.22 -11.86 9.21
N PHE A 261 -3.30 -11.73 8.27
CA PHE A 261 -1.87 -11.71 8.54
C PHE A 261 -1.15 -10.65 7.70
N ASN A 262 -0.17 -10.01 8.29
CA ASN A 262 0.67 -9.03 7.64
C ASN A 262 1.62 -9.72 6.65
N PHE A 263 1.83 -9.13 5.47
CA PHE A 263 2.86 -9.57 4.53
C PHE A 263 4.24 -9.07 4.94
N GLU A 264 4.31 -8.02 5.72
CA GLU A 264 5.53 -7.28 6.03
C GLU A 264 5.98 -7.46 7.48
N GLY A 265 7.25 -7.17 7.74
CA GLY A 265 7.85 -7.06 9.07
C GLY A 265 8.22 -5.63 9.46
N GLY A 266 7.78 -4.66 8.69
CA GLY A 266 8.03 -3.23 8.88
C GLY A 266 6.95 -2.36 8.29
N CYS A 267 7.17 -1.04 8.33
CA CYS A 267 6.26 -0.01 7.85
C CYS A 267 6.99 0.93 6.91
N TYR A 268 6.25 1.52 5.94
CA TYR A 268 6.78 2.50 5.00
C TYR A 268 5.87 3.71 4.90
N ALA A 269 6.12 4.68 5.78
CA ALA A 269 5.25 5.84 5.98
C ALA A 269 5.70 7.08 5.20
N LYS A 270 4.76 8.01 4.95
CA LYS A 270 5.08 9.37 4.49
C LYS A 270 5.65 10.20 5.62
N CYS A 271 6.62 11.08 5.30
CA CYS A 271 7.21 12.01 6.26
C CYS A 271 6.87 13.47 5.96
N ILE A 272 6.28 13.79 4.80
CA ILE A 272 5.92 15.18 4.50
C ILE A 272 4.90 15.71 5.53
N ASN A 273 5.19 16.90 6.10
CA ASN A 273 4.40 17.51 7.16
C ASN A 273 4.25 16.66 8.44
N LEU A 274 5.16 15.70 8.67
CA LEU A 274 5.16 14.87 9.87
C LEU A 274 5.36 15.74 11.11
N LYS A 275 4.46 15.58 12.09
CA LYS A 275 4.53 16.27 13.38
C LYS A 275 4.35 15.26 14.51
N GLU A 276 5.18 15.37 15.54
CA GLU A 276 5.13 14.51 16.72
C GLU A 276 3.76 14.49 17.39
N GLU A 277 3.10 15.65 17.45
CA GLU A 277 1.76 15.79 18.05
C GLU A 277 0.64 15.05 17.31
N ASN A 278 0.82 14.80 16.01
CA ASN A 278 -0.20 14.17 15.16
C ASN A 278 0.06 12.67 14.94
N GLU A 279 1.32 12.28 14.76
CA GLU A 279 1.75 10.92 14.43
C GLU A 279 3.02 10.54 15.23
N PRO A 280 2.92 10.48 16.57
CA PRO A 280 4.07 10.25 17.45
C PRO A 280 4.79 8.94 17.18
N GLU A 281 4.05 7.88 16.83
CA GLU A 281 4.62 6.56 16.54
C GLU A 281 5.57 6.60 15.35
N ILE A 282 5.17 7.26 14.25
CA ILE A 282 6.01 7.40 13.05
C ILE A 282 7.19 8.31 13.36
N TYR A 283 6.95 9.42 14.07
CA TYR A 283 7.99 10.38 14.42
C TYR A 283 9.11 9.73 15.24
N HIS A 284 8.77 8.96 16.25
CA HIS A 284 9.74 8.25 17.10
C HIS A 284 10.33 6.98 16.47
N ALA A 285 9.76 6.49 15.38
CA ALA A 285 10.35 5.41 14.59
C ALA A 285 11.50 5.87 13.69
N ILE A 286 11.66 7.19 13.49
CA ILE A 286 12.79 7.78 12.74
C ILE A 286 14.02 7.82 13.63
N LYS A 287 14.74 6.73 13.68
CA LYS A 287 15.94 6.54 14.50
C LYS A 287 16.88 5.55 13.84
N PHE A 288 18.03 5.26 14.48
CA PHE A 288 18.99 4.29 13.97
C PHE A 288 18.31 3.01 13.45
N GLY A 289 18.71 2.58 12.26
CA GLY A 289 18.15 1.41 11.57
C GLY A 289 16.99 1.76 10.61
N SER A 290 16.34 2.92 10.72
CA SER A 290 15.38 3.37 9.71
C SER A 290 16.07 4.03 8.51
N VAL A 291 15.42 3.96 7.33
CA VAL A 291 15.87 4.60 6.10
C VAL A 291 14.88 5.69 5.71
N VAL A 292 15.35 6.93 5.62
CA VAL A 292 14.53 8.10 5.27
C VAL A 292 14.90 8.55 3.86
N GLU A 293 13.90 8.68 2.99
CA GLU A 293 14.09 9.01 1.59
C GLU A 293 13.64 10.42 1.25
N ASN A 294 14.52 11.16 0.56
CA ASN A 294 14.21 12.42 -0.13
C ASN A 294 13.76 13.57 0.78
N VAL A 295 14.18 13.58 2.04
CA VAL A 295 14.00 14.70 2.95
C VAL A 295 15.19 15.64 2.88
N THR A 296 14.97 16.93 3.13
CA THR A 296 16.07 17.88 3.39
C THR A 296 16.45 17.85 4.87
N MET A 297 17.70 18.13 5.16
CA MET A 297 18.27 18.07 6.49
C MET A 297 19.27 19.22 6.70
N ASP A 298 19.19 19.87 7.86
CA ASP A 298 20.18 20.88 8.24
C ASP A 298 21.57 20.25 8.43
N GLU A 299 22.58 20.80 7.79
CA GLU A 299 23.91 20.21 7.76
C GLU A 299 24.63 20.19 9.11
N LYS A 300 24.34 21.15 10.00
CA LYS A 300 25.00 21.28 11.31
C LYS A 300 24.28 20.49 12.39
N THR A 301 22.96 20.69 12.48
CA THR A 301 22.13 20.06 13.52
C THR A 301 21.68 18.67 13.16
N ARG A 302 21.76 18.30 11.88
CA ARG A 302 21.28 17.03 11.34
C ARG A 302 19.77 16.80 11.50
N LYS A 303 19.01 17.85 11.79
CA LYS A 303 17.56 17.79 11.90
C LYS A 303 16.91 17.80 10.53
N ILE A 304 15.94 16.89 10.36
CA ILE A 304 15.14 16.79 9.14
C ILE A 304 14.12 17.94 9.10
N ASN A 305 13.94 18.55 7.93
CA ASN A 305 12.85 19.47 7.66
C ASN A 305 11.69 18.71 6.98
N TYR A 306 10.70 18.30 7.74
CA TYR A 306 9.54 17.55 7.23
C TYR A 306 8.57 18.42 6.42
N GLU A 307 8.66 19.75 6.48
CA GLU A 307 7.78 20.67 5.73
C GLU A 307 8.33 20.97 4.33
N ASP A 308 9.59 20.61 4.07
CA ASP A 308 10.25 20.89 2.80
C ASP A 308 9.94 19.82 1.74
N ALA A 309 9.25 20.23 0.69
CA ALA A 309 8.93 19.43 -0.47
C ALA A 309 9.82 19.74 -1.70
N SER A 310 10.94 20.43 -1.52
CA SER A 310 11.80 20.90 -2.63
C SER A 310 12.37 19.75 -3.47
N ILE A 311 12.69 18.61 -2.84
CA ILE A 311 13.08 17.38 -3.56
C ILE A 311 11.82 16.68 -4.11
N THR A 312 10.85 16.43 -3.25
CA THR A 312 9.58 15.79 -3.58
C THR A 312 8.58 15.90 -2.43
N PRO A 313 7.27 16.01 -2.69
CA PRO A 313 6.25 15.83 -1.65
C PRO A 313 6.09 14.37 -1.20
N ASN A 314 6.76 13.40 -1.87
CA ASN A 314 6.72 11.98 -1.55
C ASN A 314 7.89 11.53 -0.68
N THR A 315 8.22 12.31 0.35
CA THR A 315 9.22 11.91 1.35
C THR A 315 8.73 10.70 2.14
N ARG A 316 9.62 9.75 2.44
CA ARG A 316 9.26 8.46 3.05
C ARG A 316 10.23 8.04 4.14
N VAL A 317 9.75 7.20 5.07
CA VAL A 317 10.59 6.44 5.99
C VAL A 317 10.20 4.97 6.02
N GLY A 318 11.19 4.08 5.89
CA GLY A 318 11.08 2.65 6.13
C GLY A 318 11.67 2.30 7.49
N TYR A 319 10.93 1.57 8.31
CA TYR A 319 11.35 1.12 9.64
C TYR A 319 10.72 -0.22 10.03
N PRO A 320 11.33 -0.99 10.93
CA PRO A 320 10.78 -2.27 11.36
C PRO A 320 9.57 -2.07 12.28
N ILE A 321 8.59 -2.96 12.20
CA ILE A 321 7.33 -2.84 12.92
C ILE A 321 7.49 -2.79 14.45
N HIS A 322 8.55 -3.40 15.01
CA HIS A 322 8.81 -3.36 16.44
C HIS A 322 9.24 -1.97 16.98
N TYR A 323 9.39 -0.97 16.10
CA TYR A 323 9.54 0.42 16.52
C TYR A 323 8.21 1.05 16.94
N ILE A 324 7.09 0.44 16.58
CA ILE A 324 5.76 0.85 17.02
C ILE A 324 5.45 0.16 18.35
N PRO A 325 5.24 0.92 19.45
CA PRO A 325 5.14 0.35 20.81
C PRO A 325 4.02 -0.67 21.01
N ASN A 326 2.88 -0.47 20.31
CA ASN A 326 1.69 -1.32 20.40
C ASN A 326 1.50 -2.23 19.18
N ALA A 327 2.57 -2.56 18.46
CA ALA A 327 2.49 -3.50 17.36
C ALA A 327 2.26 -4.95 17.83
N GLU A 328 1.47 -5.70 17.06
CA GLU A 328 1.37 -7.15 17.17
C GLU A 328 2.55 -7.80 16.42
N LEU A 329 3.59 -8.15 17.15
CA LEU A 329 4.85 -8.62 16.56
C LEU A 329 4.73 -9.97 15.84
N ALA A 330 3.73 -10.79 16.20
CA ALA A 330 3.43 -12.01 15.46
C ALA A 330 2.87 -11.73 14.07
N GLY A 331 2.39 -10.51 13.82
CA GLY A 331 1.85 -10.09 12.53
C GLY A 331 0.57 -10.81 12.12
N VAL A 332 -0.16 -11.41 13.06
CA VAL A 332 -1.39 -12.16 12.81
C VAL A 332 -2.53 -11.64 13.68
N GLY A 333 -3.74 -11.64 13.11
CA GLY A 333 -4.98 -11.31 13.81
C GLY A 333 -6.07 -12.35 13.53
N GLY A 334 -7.16 -12.28 14.29
CA GLY A 334 -8.32 -13.12 14.07
C GLY A 334 -9.10 -12.73 12.80
N ILE A 335 -10.26 -13.35 12.62
CA ILE A 335 -11.20 -13.01 11.56
C ILE A 335 -11.67 -11.58 11.75
N PRO A 336 -11.65 -10.74 10.69
CA PRO A 336 -12.14 -9.38 10.76
C PRO A 336 -13.62 -9.32 11.12
N LYS A 337 -13.93 -8.63 12.20
CA LYS A 337 -15.30 -8.31 12.59
C LYS A 337 -15.85 -7.14 11.78
N VAL A 338 -14.96 -6.25 11.38
CA VAL A 338 -15.27 -5.02 10.68
C VAL A 338 -14.28 -4.74 9.56
N VAL A 339 -14.83 -4.30 8.42
CA VAL A 339 -14.10 -3.70 7.31
C VAL A 339 -14.50 -2.22 7.24
N ILE A 340 -13.52 -1.33 7.17
CA ILE A 340 -13.72 0.10 7.01
C ILE A 340 -13.09 0.54 5.68
N PHE A 341 -13.90 1.09 4.80
CA PHE A 341 -13.43 1.79 3.61
C PHE A 341 -13.31 3.28 3.92
N LEU A 342 -12.10 3.83 3.75
CA LEU A 342 -11.83 5.25 3.94
C LEU A 342 -11.81 5.95 2.59
N THR A 343 -12.59 7.01 2.47
CA THR A 343 -12.59 7.90 1.32
C THR A 343 -12.38 9.34 1.77
N ALA A 344 -11.91 10.20 0.88
CA ALA A 344 -11.87 11.64 1.08
C ALA A 344 -12.65 12.30 -0.06
N ASP A 345 -13.92 12.61 0.19
CA ASP A 345 -14.79 13.26 -0.78
C ASP A 345 -14.50 14.76 -0.84
N SER A 346 -14.05 15.26 -1.99
CA SER A 346 -13.82 16.69 -2.23
C SER A 346 -15.04 17.44 -2.75
N PHE A 347 -16.13 16.74 -3.06
CA PHE A 347 -17.41 17.36 -3.44
C PHE A 347 -18.23 17.79 -2.22
N GLY A 348 -17.96 17.22 -1.05
CA GLY A 348 -18.65 17.51 0.20
C GLY A 348 -20.09 16.95 0.25
N VAL A 349 -20.35 15.86 -0.43
CA VAL A 349 -21.70 15.28 -0.62
C VAL A 349 -21.85 13.88 -0.03
N LEU A 350 -20.75 13.13 0.12
CA LEU A 350 -20.81 11.82 0.76
C LEU A 350 -21.04 11.94 2.27
N PRO A 351 -21.88 11.08 2.86
CA PRO A 351 -22.08 11.06 4.30
C PRO A 351 -20.79 10.74 5.04
N PRO A 352 -20.62 11.24 6.29
CA PRO A 352 -19.42 11.03 7.07
C PRO A 352 -19.21 9.55 7.41
N ILE A 353 -20.30 8.79 7.54
CA ILE A 353 -20.28 7.34 7.72
C ILE A 353 -21.53 6.70 7.09
N SER A 354 -21.36 5.52 6.51
CA SER A 354 -22.45 4.69 5.97
C SER A 354 -22.19 3.22 6.23
N ARG A 355 -23.23 2.45 6.47
CA ARG A 355 -23.17 0.99 6.44
C ARG A 355 -23.37 0.51 5.01
N LEU A 356 -22.60 -0.49 4.61
CA LEU A 356 -22.68 -1.09 3.28
C LEU A 356 -23.29 -2.49 3.36
N SER A 357 -24.17 -2.82 2.39
CA SER A 357 -24.49 -4.22 2.09
C SER A 357 -23.28 -4.94 1.52
N GLN A 358 -23.35 -6.27 1.39
CA GLN A 358 -22.27 -7.06 0.79
C GLN A 358 -21.98 -6.61 -0.66
N GLU A 359 -23.03 -6.39 -1.46
CA GLU A 359 -22.91 -5.95 -2.85
C GLU A 359 -22.35 -4.53 -2.94
N ALA A 360 -22.83 -3.62 -2.07
CA ALA A 360 -22.28 -2.27 -1.98
C ALA A 360 -20.80 -2.28 -1.55
N ALA A 361 -20.43 -3.17 -0.63
CA ALA A 361 -19.04 -3.36 -0.24
C ALA A 361 -18.17 -3.80 -1.42
N MET A 362 -18.61 -4.78 -2.21
CA MET A 362 -17.90 -5.20 -3.43
C MET A 362 -17.82 -4.06 -4.47
N TYR A 363 -18.89 -3.30 -4.67
CA TYR A 363 -18.92 -2.14 -5.55
C TYR A 363 -17.87 -1.09 -5.14
N HIS A 364 -17.89 -0.66 -3.87
CA HIS A 364 -16.95 0.34 -3.35
C HIS A 364 -15.51 -0.17 -3.29
N PHE A 365 -15.31 -1.47 -3.07
CA PHE A 365 -14.00 -2.10 -3.12
C PHE A 365 -13.38 -2.02 -4.51
N VAL A 366 -14.12 -2.44 -5.56
CA VAL A 366 -13.55 -2.40 -6.91
C VAL A 366 -13.39 -0.98 -7.45
N THR A 367 -14.24 -0.04 -7.05
CA THR A 367 -14.10 1.36 -7.48
C THR A 367 -12.96 2.07 -6.75
N GLY A 368 -12.77 1.82 -5.46
CA GLY A 368 -11.69 2.41 -4.66
C GLY A 368 -11.64 3.94 -4.76
N PHE A 369 -12.80 4.60 -4.55
CA PHE A 369 -12.92 6.05 -4.73
C PHE A 369 -12.27 6.85 -3.61
N THR A 370 -11.58 7.92 -4.02
CA THR A 370 -11.16 9.04 -3.15
C THR A 370 -10.88 10.28 -3.97
N ALA A 371 -10.67 11.44 -3.33
CA ALA A 371 -9.98 12.55 -3.96
C ALA A 371 -8.49 12.49 -3.60
N LYS A 372 -7.60 12.52 -4.61
CA LYS A 372 -6.18 12.79 -4.39
C LYS A 372 -6.03 14.19 -3.85
N LEU A 373 -5.45 14.30 -2.67
CA LEU A 373 -5.26 15.60 -2.00
C LEU A 373 -4.06 16.35 -2.57
N ALA A 374 -4.09 17.68 -2.48
CA ALA A 374 -2.95 18.52 -2.82
C ALA A 374 -1.68 18.04 -2.08
N GLY A 375 -0.55 17.96 -2.78
CA GLY A 375 0.73 17.50 -2.22
C GLY A 375 0.85 15.99 -1.98
N THR A 376 -0.13 15.16 -2.39
CA THR A 376 -0.01 13.70 -2.31
C THR A 376 0.74 13.10 -3.49
N GLU A 377 0.73 13.77 -4.64
CA GLU A 377 1.48 13.42 -5.86
C GLU A 377 1.98 14.68 -6.55
N LEU A 378 3.03 14.54 -7.37
CA LEU A 378 3.60 15.64 -8.13
C LEU A 378 2.53 16.24 -9.08
N GLY A 379 2.36 17.56 -9.03
CA GLY A 379 1.43 18.29 -9.92
C GLY A 379 0.00 18.41 -9.40
N VAL A 380 -0.38 17.73 -8.32
CA VAL A 380 -1.72 17.85 -7.72
C VAL A 380 -1.78 19.07 -6.83
N LYS A 381 -2.39 20.16 -7.33
CA LYS A 381 -2.58 21.43 -6.61
C LYS A 381 -3.92 21.53 -5.88
N GLU A 382 -4.93 20.83 -6.37
CA GLU A 382 -6.29 20.76 -5.82
C GLU A 382 -6.74 19.31 -5.74
N PRO A 383 -7.71 18.97 -4.85
CA PRO A 383 -8.22 17.61 -4.78
C PRO A 383 -8.84 17.16 -6.11
N VAL A 384 -8.39 16.02 -6.61
CA VAL A 384 -8.87 15.41 -7.87
C VAL A 384 -9.55 14.09 -7.58
N PRO A 385 -10.83 13.89 -8.02
CA PRO A 385 -11.51 12.61 -7.93
C PRO A 385 -10.68 11.51 -8.59
N THR A 386 -10.51 10.41 -7.89
CA THR A 386 -9.67 9.29 -8.34
C THR A 386 -10.34 7.97 -7.97
N PHE A 387 -10.25 7.03 -8.89
CA PHE A 387 -10.68 5.65 -8.70
C PHE A 387 -9.46 4.74 -8.83
N SER A 388 -9.22 3.91 -7.83
CA SER A 388 -8.11 2.95 -7.82
C SER A 388 -8.65 1.57 -7.45
N THR A 389 -8.75 0.70 -8.43
CA THR A 389 -9.31 -0.64 -8.31
C THR A 389 -8.78 -1.38 -7.09
N CYS A 390 -9.68 -1.90 -6.26
CA CYS A 390 -9.37 -2.61 -5.02
C CYS A 390 -8.47 -1.81 -4.05
N PHE A 391 -8.48 -0.47 -4.12
CA PHE A 391 -7.57 0.44 -3.42
C PHE A 391 -6.09 0.20 -3.72
N GLY A 392 -5.76 -0.55 -4.77
CA GLY A 392 -4.40 -0.98 -5.07
C GLY A 392 -4.14 -1.25 -6.55
N GLU A 393 -4.83 -0.58 -7.47
CA GLU A 393 -4.81 -0.84 -8.93
C GLU A 393 -3.41 -1.13 -9.51
N PRO A 394 -2.34 -0.36 -9.19
CA PRO A 394 -1.02 -0.63 -9.75
C PRO A 394 -0.37 -1.94 -9.29
N PHE A 395 -0.95 -2.63 -8.30
CA PHE A 395 -0.40 -3.84 -7.70
C PHE A 395 -1.21 -5.09 -7.97
N MET A 396 -2.35 -4.95 -8.67
CA MET A 396 -3.32 -6.04 -8.87
C MET A 396 -3.09 -6.68 -10.24
N PRO A 397 -2.45 -7.88 -10.32
CA PRO A 397 -2.19 -8.53 -11.60
C PRO A 397 -3.44 -9.14 -12.25
N MET A 398 -4.36 -9.68 -11.43
CA MET A 398 -5.53 -10.39 -11.92
C MET A 398 -6.72 -9.46 -12.16
N ASP A 399 -7.75 -9.99 -12.83
CA ASP A 399 -9.02 -9.29 -13.02
C ASP A 399 -9.63 -8.89 -11.66
N PRO A 400 -10.13 -7.65 -11.50
CA PRO A 400 -10.72 -7.16 -10.26
C PRO A 400 -11.87 -8.00 -9.72
N SER A 401 -12.62 -8.68 -10.59
CA SER A 401 -13.72 -9.57 -10.19
C SER A 401 -13.25 -10.73 -9.30
N VAL A 402 -12.01 -11.19 -9.48
CA VAL A 402 -11.41 -12.24 -8.64
C VAL A 402 -11.33 -11.77 -7.19
N TYR A 403 -10.76 -10.58 -6.96
CA TYR A 403 -10.60 -10.02 -5.62
C TYR A 403 -11.94 -9.62 -5.01
N ALA A 404 -12.85 -9.04 -5.79
CA ALA A 404 -14.20 -8.68 -5.35
C ALA A 404 -14.99 -9.91 -4.89
N LYS A 405 -14.97 -10.98 -5.67
CA LYS A 405 -15.60 -12.25 -5.32
C LYS A 405 -15.03 -12.81 -4.02
N MET A 406 -13.71 -12.84 -3.89
CA MET A 406 -13.05 -13.32 -2.68
C MET A 406 -13.40 -12.49 -1.44
N LEU A 407 -13.55 -11.16 -1.59
CA LEU A 407 -14.02 -10.30 -0.50
C LEU A 407 -15.47 -10.64 -0.14
N GLY A 408 -16.37 -10.71 -1.12
CA GLY A 408 -17.78 -11.03 -0.90
C GLY A 408 -17.97 -12.36 -0.17
N GLU A 409 -17.29 -13.42 -0.61
CA GLU A 409 -17.34 -14.75 0.03
C GLU A 409 -16.89 -14.70 1.51
N ARG A 410 -15.87 -13.89 1.85
CA ARG A 410 -15.40 -13.73 3.23
C ARG A 410 -16.34 -12.92 4.08
N LEU A 411 -16.89 -11.83 3.53
CA LEU A 411 -17.89 -11.01 4.22
C LEU A 411 -19.11 -11.84 4.59
N GLU A 412 -19.61 -12.66 3.65
CA GLU A 412 -20.75 -13.56 3.86
C GLU A 412 -20.43 -14.65 4.89
N LYS A 413 -19.34 -15.41 4.66
CA LYS A 413 -18.91 -16.52 5.51
C LYS A 413 -18.77 -16.12 6.98
N HIS A 414 -18.27 -14.92 7.24
CA HIS A 414 -17.93 -14.45 8.58
C HIS A 414 -18.89 -13.42 9.13
N ASN A 415 -19.95 -13.06 8.38
CA ASN A 415 -20.89 -11.99 8.75
C ASN A 415 -20.14 -10.69 9.14
N THR A 416 -19.09 -10.36 8.39
CA THR A 416 -18.25 -9.20 8.63
C THR A 416 -18.99 -7.93 8.21
N LYS A 417 -19.09 -6.95 9.09
CA LYS A 417 -19.74 -5.67 8.81
C LYS A 417 -18.84 -4.74 8.04
N VAL A 418 -19.41 -3.99 7.12
CA VAL A 418 -18.66 -3.05 6.28
C VAL A 418 -19.22 -1.63 6.44
N TYR A 419 -18.30 -0.69 6.62
CA TYR A 419 -18.64 0.74 6.71
C TYR A 419 -17.77 1.55 5.74
N LEU A 420 -18.36 2.56 5.11
CA LEU A 420 -17.68 3.60 4.37
C LEU A 420 -17.57 4.84 5.26
N ILE A 421 -16.35 5.33 5.50
CA ILE A 421 -16.10 6.54 6.29
C ILE A 421 -15.46 7.60 5.40
N ASN A 422 -16.10 8.76 5.33
CA ASN A 422 -15.63 9.92 4.60
C ASN A 422 -14.78 10.82 5.51
N THR A 423 -13.51 11.01 5.14
CA THR A 423 -12.56 11.92 5.81
C THR A 423 -12.35 13.21 5.03
N GLY A 424 -13.17 13.43 3.99
CA GLY A 424 -13.10 14.58 3.09
C GLY A 424 -13.81 15.81 3.63
N TRP A 425 -14.64 16.45 2.79
CA TRP A 425 -15.29 17.71 3.07
C TRP A 425 -16.76 17.54 3.44
N SER A 426 -17.30 18.54 4.13
CA SER A 426 -18.73 18.67 4.51
C SER A 426 -19.12 20.14 4.44
N GLY A 427 -20.41 20.41 4.18
CA GLY A 427 -20.95 21.78 4.07
C GLY A 427 -20.57 22.50 2.78
N GLY A 428 -20.13 21.79 1.78
CA GLY A 428 -19.69 22.29 0.47
C GLY A 428 -18.49 21.55 -0.07
N ALA A 429 -18.18 21.76 -1.35
CA ALA A 429 -17.00 21.22 -2.00
C ALA A 429 -15.70 21.86 -1.45
N TYR A 430 -14.54 21.30 -1.82
CA TYR A 430 -13.24 21.91 -1.58
C TYR A 430 -13.25 23.41 -1.98
N GLY A 431 -12.68 24.24 -1.13
CA GLY A 431 -12.70 25.72 -1.30
C GLY A 431 -13.93 26.41 -0.68
N THR A 432 -15.04 25.69 -0.41
CA THR A 432 -16.24 26.22 0.24
C THR A 432 -16.55 25.50 1.54
N GLY A 433 -16.60 24.16 1.48
CA GLY A 433 -16.80 23.33 2.66
C GLY A 433 -15.57 23.22 3.56
N LYS A 434 -15.73 22.57 4.70
CA LYS A 434 -14.65 22.29 5.64
C LYS A 434 -14.35 20.80 5.66
N ARG A 435 -13.06 20.44 5.76
CA ARG A 435 -12.69 19.04 5.97
C ARG A 435 -13.25 18.54 7.30
N ILE A 436 -13.81 17.33 7.28
CA ILE A 436 -14.35 16.67 8.49
C ILE A 436 -13.21 16.56 9.51
N ASN A 437 -13.50 17.01 10.74
CA ASN A 437 -12.50 17.03 11.80
C ASN A 437 -12.07 15.62 12.16
N LEU A 438 -10.76 15.39 12.30
CA LEU A 438 -10.19 14.10 12.67
C LEU A 438 -10.81 13.53 13.97
N LYS A 439 -11.16 14.41 14.93
CA LYS A 439 -11.86 14.01 16.17
C LYS A 439 -13.18 13.29 15.87
N TYR A 440 -13.96 13.78 14.90
CA TYR A 440 -15.22 13.15 14.52
C TYR A 440 -14.99 11.83 13.77
N THR A 441 -13.99 11.79 12.90
CA THR A 441 -13.61 10.54 12.21
C THR A 441 -13.18 9.46 13.20
N ARG A 442 -12.36 9.81 14.20
CA ARG A 442 -11.96 8.90 15.28
C ARG A 442 -13.17 8.43 16.10
N ALA A 443 -14.11 9.32 16.41
CA ALA A 443 -15.34 8.96 17.12
C ALA A 443 -16.19 7.96 16.32
N MET A 444 -16.32 8.15 15.00
CA MET A 444 -17.02 7.22 14.11
C MET A 444 -16.32 5.85 14.06
N VAL A 445 -15.01 5.82 13.93
CA VAL A 445 -14.22 4.56 13.97
C VAL A 445 -14.43 3.86 15.31
N THR A 446 -14.36 4.56 16.43
CA THR A 446 -14.61 3.99 17.77
C THR A 446 -16.03 3.43 17.88
N ALA A 447 -17.05 4.14 17.37
CA ALA A 447 -18.42 3.67 17.35
C ALA A 447 -18.61 2.40 16.51
N VAL A 448 -17.93 2.31 15.35
CA VAL A 448 -17.90 1.09 14.53
C VAL A 448 -17.28 -0.07 15.30
N LEU A 449 -16.10 0.14 15.86
CA LEU A 449 -15.32 -0.90 16.57
C LEU A 449 -16.02 -1.41 17.83
N SER A 450 -16.77 -0.54 18.53
CA SER A 450 -17.55 -0.91 19.71
C SER A 450 -18.89 -1.60 19.38
N GLY A 451 -19.28 -1.69 18.11
CA GLY A 451 -20.57 -2.24 17.70
C GLY A 451 -21.76 -1.32 17.98
N TYR A 452 -21.53 -0.02 18.22
CA TYR A 452 -22.60 0.96 18.49
C TYR A 452 -23.66 0.97 17.40
N PHE A 453 -23.27 0.81 16.15
CA PHE A 453 -24.16 0.84 15.01
C PHE A 453 -24.96 -0.44 14.76
N ASP A 454 -24.77 -1.48 15.56
CA ASP A 454 -25.48 -2.76 15.37
C ASP A 454 -26.99 -2.63 15.53
N ASN A 455 -27.42 -1.72 16.43
CA ASN A 455 -28.81 -1.44 16.71
C ASN A 455 -29.22 0.01 16.37
N ALA A 456 -28.42 0.71 15.55
CA ALA A 456 -28.70 2.09 15.17
C ALA A 456 -29.87 2.17 14.16
N GLU A 457 -30.59 3.30 14.19
CA GLU A 457 -31.54 3.66 13.15
C GLU A 457 -30.77 4.23 11.94
N TYR A 458 -31.17 3.79 10.74
CA TYR A 458 -30.57 4.22 9.49
C TYR A 458 -31.55 4.96 8.61
N LYS A 459 -31.07 5.95 7.89
CA LYS A 459 -31.79 6.62 6.78
C LYS A 459 -31.10 6.22 5.48
N HIS A 460 -31.90 5.80 4.50
CA HIS A 460 -31.39 5.48 3.17
C HIS A 460 -31.14 6.75 2.34
N ASP A 461 -29.98 6.85 1.72
CA ASP A 461 -29.65 7.88 0.73
C ASP A 461 -29.90 7.35 -0.68
N GLU A 462 -30.85 7.97 -1.39
CA GLU A 462 -31.32 7.52 -2.70
C GLU A 462 -30.31 7.79 -3.83
N ILE A 463 -29.42 8.79 -3.69
CA ILE A 463 -28.45 9.16 -4.72
C ILE A 463 -27.27 8.20 -4.69
N PHE A 464 -26.68 7.99 -3.51
CA PHE A 464 -25.49 7.15 -3.36
C PHE A 464 -25.83 5.70 -2.99
N ASN A 465 -27.10 5.37 -2.75
CA ASN A 465 -27.55 4.03 -2.36
C ASN A 465 -26.86 3.55 -1.06
N LEU A 466 -26.82 4.41 -0.05
CA LEU A 466 -26.11 4.20 1.20
C LEU A 466 -27.05 4.28 2.41
N ASP A 467 -26.80 3.44 3.43
CA ASP A 467 -27.50 3.51 4.72
C ASP A 467 -26.72 4.38 5.71
N ILE A 468 -27.28 5.53 6.07
CA ILE A 468 -26.65 6.52 6.95
C ILE A 468 -27.19 6.37 8.38
N PRO A 469 -26.36 6.10 9.41
CA PRO A 469 -26.84 6.10 10.79
C PRO A 469 -27.23 7.51 11.22
N GLN A 470 -28.35 7.61 11.97
CA GLN A 470 -28.93 8.92 12.32
C GLN A 470 -28.16 9.65 13.43
N SER A 471 -27.34 8.94 14.18
CA SER A 471 -26.50 9.53 15.24
C SER A 471 -25.19 8.75 15.41
N CYS A 472 -24.18 9.44 15.95
CA CYS A 472 -22.91 8.85 16.35
C CYS A 472 -22.40 9.57 17.61
N PRO A 473 -22.00 8.85 18.69
CA PRO A 473 -21.45 9.46 19.89
C PRO A 473 -20.24 10.33 19.56
N GLY A 474 -20.22 11.56 20.10
CA GLY A 474 -19.13 12.50 19.90
C GLY A 474 -19.09 13.19 18.52
N VAL A 475 -20.09 12.94 17.66
CA VAL A 475 -20.24 13.58 16.35
C VAL A 475 -21.52 14.43 16.36
N PRO A 476 -21.46 15.70 15.91
CA PRO A 476 -22.66 16.54 15.79
C PRO A 476 -23.68 15.93 14.83
N SER A 477 -24.96 15.88 15.23
CA SER A 477 -26.02 15.25 14.44
C SER A 477 -26.25 15.93 13.09
N GLU A 478 -26.02 17.23 13.01
CA GLU A 478 -26.17 18.02 11.80
C GLU A 478 -25.21 17.63 10.67
N ILE A 479 -24.04 17.01 10.97
CA ILE A 479 -23.12 16.57 9.93
C ILE A 479 -23.40 15.16 9.42
N MET A 480 -24.27 14.40 10.11
CA MET A 480 -24.57 13.00 9.74
C MET A 480 -25.26 12.92 8.38
N ASN A 481 -26.09 13.87 8.04
CA ASN A 481 -26.75 13.94 6.74
C ASN A 481 -26.17 15.12 5.92
N PRO A 482 -25.38 14.88 4.87
CA PRO A 482 -24.63 15.93 4.17
C PRO A 482 -25.51 17.06 3.63
N ILE A 483 -26.70 16.77 3.11
CA ILE A 483 -27.62 17.78 2.55
C ILE A 483 -28.00 18.86 3.57
N ASP A 484 -28.04 18.52 4.86
CA ASP A 484 -28.40 19.45 5.93
C ASP A 484 -27.25 20.39 6.32
N THR A 485 -26.03 20.08 5.85
CA THR A 485 -24.84 20.93 6.06
C THR A 485 -24.67 22.00 4.99
N TRP A 486 -25.38 21.90 3.87
CA TRP A 486 -25.25 22.85 2.77
C TRP A 486 -26.22 24.02 2.94
N ALA A 487 -25.73 25.24 2.67
CA ALA A 487 -26.57 26.44 2.68
C ALA A 487 -27.62 26.43 1.54
N ASP A 488 -27.33 25.71 0.45
CA ASP A 488 -28.18 25.63 -0.75
C ASP A 488 -28.35 24.15 -1.12
N ARG A 489 -29.56 23.65 -0.94
CA ARG A 489 -29.91 22.24 -1.21
C ARG A 489 -29.85 21.88 -2.69
N ASP A 490 -30.17 22.82 -3.58
CA ASP A 490 -30.13 22.55 -5.02
C ASP A 490 -28.70 22.38 -5.49
N LYS A 491 -27.78 23.18 -4.96
CA LYS A 491 -26.33 23.02 -5.22
C LYS A 491 -25.80 21.70 -4.69
N TYR A 492 -26.27 21.24 -3.52
CA TYR A 492 -25.95 19.91 -3.02
C TYR A 492 -26.37 18.83 -4.01
N ILE A 493 -27.63 18.85 -4.48
CA ILE A 493 -28.16 17.86 -5.41
C ILE A 493 -27.35 17.83 -6.71
N VAL A 494 -27.01 18.99 -7.27
CA VAL A 494 -26.17 19.09 -8.46
C VAL A 494 -24.80 18.47 -8.24
N ALA A 495 -24.13 18.78 -7.14
CA ALA A 495 -22.84 18.22 -6.79
C ALA A 495 -22.90 16.71 -6.53
N ALA A 496 -23.94 16.22 -5.82
CA ALA A 496 -24.16 14.81 -5.54
C ALA A 496 -24.40 14.01 -6.84
N LYS A 497 -25.26 14.50 -7.74
CA LYS A 497 -25.48 13.88 -9.04
C LYS A 497 -24.20 13.86 -9.88
N LYS A 498 -23.39 14.91 -9.84
CA LYS A 498 -22.10 14.94 -10.53
C LYS A 498 -21.16 13.84 -10.04
N LEU A 499 -21.06 13.64 -8.73
CA LEU A 499 -20.23 12.56 -8.18
C LEU A 499 -20.81 11.17 -8.49
N ALA A 500 -22.14 11.00 -8.36
CA ALA A 500 -22.81 9.75 -8.72
C ALA A 500 -22.54 9.35 -10.19
N ASN A 501 -22.57 10.32 -11.10
CA ASN A 501 -22.23 10.11 -12.52
C ASN A 501 -20.77 9.69 -12.72
N LEU A 502 -19.84 10.24 -11.95
CA LEU A 502 -18.43 9.79 -12.00
C LEU A 502 -18.31 8.32 -11.59
N PHE A 503 -18.99 7.90 -10.54
CA PHE A 503 -19.05 6.49 -10.13
C PHE A 503 -19.65 5.61 -11.23
N TYR A 504 -20.82 5.99 -11.74
CA TYR A 504 -21.51 5.23 -12.79
C TYR A 504 -20.63 5.04 -14.04
N ASN A 505 -20.05 6.14 -14.55
CA ASN A 505 -19.23 6.10 -15.74
C ASN A 505 -17.96 5.27 -15.53
N ASN A 506 -17.27 5.46 -14.39
CA ASN A 506 -16.10 4.67 -14.05
C ASN A 506 -16.44 3.18 -13.98
N PHE A 507 -17.54 2.82 -13.31
CA PHE A 507 -17.93 1.42 -13.16
C PHE A 507 -18.30 0.79 -14.50
N LYS A 508 -19.09 1.47 -15.31
CA LYS A 508 -19.50 1.01 -16.65
C LYS A 508 -18.31 0.81 -17.59
N GLU A 509 -17.34 1.71 -17.54
CA GLU A 509 -16.14 1.65 -18.39
C GLU A 509 -15.18 0.55 -17.93
N LYS A 510 -14.89 0.51 -16.62
CA LYS A 510 -13.82 -0.36 -16.08
C LYS A 510 -14.28 -1.77 -15.73
N TYR A 511 -15.58 -1.99 -15.48
CA TYR A 511 -16.10 -3.27 -14.95
C TYR A 511 -17.36 -3.77 -15.70
N PRO A 512 -17.31 -3.86 -17.06
CA PRO A 512 -18.49 -4.19 -17.87
C PRO A 512 -19.04 -5.60 -17.60
N ASN A 513 -18.22 -6.50 -17.06
CA ASN A 513 -18.57 -7.91 -16.80
C ASN A 513 -18.92 -8.19 -15.33
N MET A 514 -19.04 -7.14 -14.50
CA MET A 514 -19.42 -7.34 -13.09
C MET A 514 -20.88 -7.82 -12.97
N PRO A 515 -21.19 -8.71 -12.00
CA PRO A 515 -22.55 -9.15 -11.75
C PRO A 515 -23.52 -7.98 -11.52
N GLU A 516 -24.75 -8.14 -12.00
CA GLU A 516 -25.77 -7.08 -11.99
C GLU A 516 -26.13 -6.63 -10.56
N ASN A 517 -26.18 -7.54 -9.59
CA ASN A 517 -26.43 -7.21 -8.20
C ASN A 517 -25.37 -6.27 -7.61
N ILE A 518 -24.10 -6.43 -8.00
CA ILE A 518 -23.01 -5.53 -7.60
C ILE A 518 -23.16 -4.18 -8.30
N THR A 519 -23.41 -4.20 -9.62
CA THR A 519 -23.60 -2.98 -10.42
C THR A 519 -24.74 -2.12 -9.87
N ASN A 520 -25.87 -2.74 -9.51
CA ASN A 520 -27.05 -2.06 -8.98
C ASN A 520 -26.89 -1.57 -7.52
N ALA A 521 -25.85 -1.99 -6.80
CA ALA A 521 -25.56 -1.57 -5.45
C ALA A 521 -24.81 -0.23 -5.37
N GLY A 522 -24.32 0.28 -6.48
CA GLY A 522 -23.64 1.58 -6.56
C GLY A 522 -24.59 2.79 -6.55
N PRO A 523 -24.00 4.00 -6.63
CA PRO A 523 -24.76 5.24 -6.80
C PRO A 523 -25.69 5.19 -8.01
N LYS A 524 -26.91 5.71 -7.84
CA LYS A 524 -27.92 5.69 -8.90
C LYS A 524 -27.74 6.86 -9.85
N TYR A 525 -27.71 6.55 -11.13
CA TYR A 525 -27.77 7.52 -12.19
C TYR A 525 -29.24 7.78 -12.53
N ASN A 526 -29.69 9.02 -12.29
CA ASN A 526 -30.96 9.51 -12.81
C ASN A 526 -30.64 10.71 -13.71
N ASP A 527 -31.01 10.63 -14.98
CA ASP A 527 -30.92 11.72 -15.94
C ASP A 527 -31.61 13.00 -15.44
#